data_714f8139117722a49f2f0d7ba4649745
#
_entry.id   714f8139117722a49f2f0d7ba4649745
#
_cell.length_a   1.000
_cell.length_b   1.000
_cell.length_c   1.000
_cell.angle_alpha   90.00
_cell.angle_beta   90.00
_cell.angle_gamma   90.00
#
_symmetry.space_group_name_H-M   'P 1'
#
loop_
_entity.id
_entity.type
_entity.pdbx_description
1 polymer ?
#
loop_
_entity_poly.entity_id
_entity_poly.type
_entity_poly.pdbx_seq_one_letter_code
_entity_poly.pdbx_strand_id
1 'polypeptide(L)'
;MQEPKTQNQDKKKAMSYMDILMMDYGAFLKQLFAWIPPIEINMDDENAMRYAGSRMAQMANVMSALEQMSAIADGLKRQKKAEMASRSGEEKAVARQAYEDLIDKGKAIDGAIKALDMQHRSINKSLNVWLELRRDQYMTDSVGFRK
;
A
#
# COMPACT_ATOMS: atom_id res chain seq x y z
N MET A 1 12.20 43.71 -2.42
CA MET A 1 12.76 42.41 -2.02
C MET A 1 11.62 41.47 -1.68
N GLN A 2 11.31 40.59 -2.58
CA GLN A 2 10.36 39.52 -2.32
C GLN A 2 11.15 38.31 -1.89
N GLU A 3 10.97 37.90 -0.63
CA GLU A 3 11.47 36.61 -0.20
C GLU A 3 10.75 35.50 -0.97
N PRO A 4 11.49 34.50 -1.42
CA PRO A 4 10.87 33.41 -2.17
C PRO A 4 9.88 32.64 -1.28
N LYS A 5 8.61 32.77 -1.59
CA LYS A 5 7.54 31.96 -0.98
C LYS A 5 7.71 30.45 -1.22
N THR A 6 8.72 30.05 -1.94
CA THR A 6 9.05 28.69 -2.30
C THR A 6 9.70 27.87 -1.17
N GLN A 7 10.31 28.52 -0.17
CA GLN A 7 10.94 27.79 0.93
C GLN A 7 9.96 27.17 1.92
N ASN A 8 8.72 27.65 1.96
CA ASN A 8 7.70 27.07 2.85
C ASN A 8 6.95 25.89 2.25
N GLN A 9 7.02 25.70 0.94
CA GLN A 9 6.40 24.54 0.28
C GLN A 9 7.30 23.31 0.33
N ASP A 10 8.62 23.50 0.32
CA ASP A 10 9.59 22.39 0.43
C ASP A 10 9.65 21.80 1.86
N LYS A 11 9.10 22.48 2.85
CA LYS A 11 9.05 21.99 4.23
C LYS A 11 7.92 21.00 4.52
N LYS A 12 6.98 20.80 3.61
CA LYS A 12 6.09 19.64 3.65
C LYS A 12 6.78 18.42 3.06
N LYS A 13 7.91 18.05 3.65
CA LYS A 13 8.53 16.76 3.34
C LYS A 13 7.49 15.68 3.58
N ALA A 14 7.30 14.81 2.58
CA ALA A 14 6.56 13.59 2.77
C ALA A 14 7.04 12.92 4.06
N MET A 15 6.12 12.55 4.96
CA MET A 15 6.47 11.85 6.19
C MET A 15 7.30 10.63 5.84
N SER A 16 8.41 10.44 6.53
CA SER A 16 9.19 9.22 6.39
C SER A 16 8.41 8.03 6.94
N TYR A 17 8.72 6.83 6.47
CA TYR A 17 8.11 5.60 7.02
C TYR A 17 8.35 5.48 8.53
N MET A 18 9.51 5.94 8.99
CA MET A 18 9.84 5.98 10.42
C MET A 18 8.86 6.86 11.19
N ASP A 19 8.57 8.07 10.69
CA ASP A 19 7.63 9.00 11.32
C ASP A 19 6.22 8.40 11.42
N ILE A 20 5.78 7.71 10.39
CA ILE A 20 4.48 7.03 10.35
C ILE A 20 4.44 5.90 11.38
N LEU A 21 5.49 5.10 11.46
CA LEU A 21 5.60 4.00 12.42
C LEU A 21 5.67 4.48 13.87
N MET A 22 6.10 5.71 14.09
CA MET A 22 6.17 6.32 15.43
C MET A 22 4.87 7.00 15.85
N MET A 23 3.86 7.11 14.98
CA MET A 23 2.54 7.62 15.34
C MET A 23 1.85 6.69 16.33
N ASP A 24 0.88 7.21 17.10
CA ASP A 24 -0.03 6.34 17.83
C ASP A 24 -0.81 5.44 16.87
N TYR A 25 -1.27 4.31 17.35
CA TYR A 25 -1.87 3.26 16.52
C TYR A 25 -3.07 3.76 15.71
N GLY A 26 -3.93 4.60 16.30
CA GLY A 26 -5.09 5.16 15.59
C GLY A 26 -4.68 6.07 14.43
N ALA A 27 -3.71 6.95 14.63
CA ALA A 27 -3.18 7.83 13.58
C ALA A 27 -2.45 7.02 12.50
N PHE A 28 -1.70 6.02 12.91
CA PHE A 28 -1.02 5.09 12.00
C PHE A 28 -2.03 4.37 11.07
N LEU A 29 -3.12 3.83 11.62
CA LEU A 29 -4.14 3.17 10.83
C LEU A 29 -4.81 4.12 9.83
N LYS A 30 -5.09 5.36 10.23
CA LYS A 30 -5.65 6.37 9.32
C LYS A 30 -4.71 6.63 8.15
N GLN A 31 -3.42 6.74 8.41
CA GLN A 31 -2.41 6.97 7.38
C GLN A 31 -2.29 5.76 6.45
N LEU A 32 -2.31 4.55 7.01
CA LEU A 32 -2.25 3.31 6.26
C LEU A 32 -3.46 3.17 5.32
N PHE A 33 -4.67 3.39 5.83
CA PHE A 33 -5.89 3.31 5.03
C PHE A 33 -6.00 4.41 3.97
N ALA A 34 -5.40 5.58 4.20
CA ALA A 34 -5.34 6.65 3.20
C ALA A 34 -4.50 6.26 1.97
N TRP A 35 -3.56 5.33 2.12
CA TRP A 35 -2.74 4.84 1.00
C TRP A 35 -3.40 3.74 0.20
N ILE A 36 -4.40 3.07 0.75
CA ILE A 36 -5.12 2.01 0.04
C ILE A 36 -6.21 2.66 -0.80
N PRO A 37 -6.02 2.74 -2.14
CA PRO A 37 -7.04 3.33 -2.98
C PRO A 37 -8.30 2.46 -2.97
N PRO A 38 -9.50 3.07 -2.84
CA PRO A 38 -10.74 2.33 -3.03
C PRO A 38 -10.82 1.90 -4.49
N ILE A 39 -10.80 0.60 -4.73
CA ILE A 39 -10.85 0.07 -6.09
C ILE A 39 -12.17 -0.65 -6.27
N GLU A 40 -13.11 0.07 -6.80
CA GLU A 40 -14.27 -0.51 -7.42
C GLU A 40 -14.06 -0.44 -8.94
N ILE A 41 -13.77 -1.59 -9.54
CA ILE A 41 -13.76 -1.72 -10.98
C ILE A 41 -15.05 -2.39 -11.39
N ASN A 42 -15.93 -1.62 -12.00
CA ASN A 42 -17.11 -2.19 -12.65
C ASN A 42 -16.65 -2.86 -13.95
N MET A 43 -16.74 -4.18 -13.96
CA MET A 43 -16.29 -5.02 -15.08
C MET A 43 -17.05 -4.78 -16.37
N ASP A 44 -18.26 -4.22 -16.28
CA ASP A 44 -19.11 -3.93 -17.42
C ASP A 44 -18.81 -2.57 -18.06
N ASP A 45 -17.95 -1.77 -17.41
CA ASP A 45 -17.54 -0.46 -17.90
C ASP A 45 -16.23 -0.54 -18.67
N GLU A 46 -16.26 -0.27 -19.97
CA GLU A 46 -15.10 -0.23 -20.84
C GLU A 46 -14.05 0.77 -20.39
N ASN A 47 -14.47 1.92 -19.85
CA ASN A 47 -13.57 2.93 -19.31
C ASN A 47 -12.83 2.43 -18.08
N ALA A 48 -13.52 1.70 -17.19
CA ALA A 48 -12.89 1.09 -16.02
C ALA A 48 -11.78 0.12 -16.45
N MET A 49 -12.01 -0.66 -17.50
CA MET A 49 -11.02 -1.59 -18.03
C MET A 49 -9.80 -0.91 -18.64
N ARG A 50 -9.98 0.23 -19.29
CA ARG A 50 -8.87 1.04 -19.80
C ARG A 50 -7.93 1.52 -18.70
N TYR A 51 -8.48 1.83 -17.54
CA TYR A 51 -7.70 2.32 -16.39
C TYR A 51 -7.21 1.19 -15.46
N ALA A 52 -7.62 -0.06 -15.71
CA ALA A 52 -7.24 -1.19 -14.87
C ALA A 52 -5.73 -1.35 -14.75
N GLY A 53 -4.99 -1.23 -15.86
CA GLY A 53 -3.53 -1.32 -15.85
C GLY A 53 -2.87 -0.24 -15.01
N SER A 54 -3.35 1.01 -15.11
CA SER A 54 -2.86 2.13 -14.30
C SER A 54 -3.15 1.90 -12.80
N ARG A 55 -4.35 1.40 -12.49
CA ARG A 55 -4.73 1.07 -11.11
C ARG A 55 -3.87 -0.05 -10.54
N MET A 56 -3.61 -1.08 -11.32
CA MET A 56 -2.72 -2.17 -10.91
C MET A 56 -1.30 -1.68 -10.64
N ALA A 57 -0.78 -0.76 -11.46
CA ALA A 57 0.52 -0.15 -11.24
C ALA A 57 0.56 0.67 -9.95
N GLN A 58 -0.48 1.44 -9.65
CA GLN A 58 -0.61 2.17 -8.39
C GLN A 58 -0.63 1.23 -7.18
N MET A 59 -1.38 0.13 -7.28
CA MET A 59 -1.42 -0.89 -6.22
C MET A 59 -0.06 -1.52 -5.98
N ALA A 60 0.66 -1.85 -7.04
CA ALA A 60 2.01 -2.41 -6.94
C ALA A 60 2.98 -1.43 -6.26
N ASN A 61 2.88 -0.14 -6.56
CA ASN A 61 3.68 0.90 -5.91
C ASN A 61 3.35 1.01 -4.41
N VAL A 62 2.08 0.96 -4.04
CA VAL A 62 1.66 0.99 -2.64
C VAL A 62 2.14 -0.27 -1.90
N MET A 63 2.02 -1.44 -2.52
CA MET A 63 2.53 -2.69 -1.93
C MET A 63 4.03 -2.62 -1.69
N SER A 64 4.79 -2.10 -2.65
CA SER A 64 6.24 -1.92 -2.50
C SER A 64 6.58 -0.98 -1.34
N ALA A 65 5.86 0.12 -1.19
CA ALA A 65 6.02 1.05 -0.08
C ALA A 65 5.69 0.38 1.26
N LEU A 66 4.63 -0.41 1.32
CA LEU A 66 4.24 -1.16 2.52
C LEU A 66 5.27 -2.23 2.89
N GLU A 67 5.86 -2.91 1.92
CA GLU A 67 6.93 -3.87 2.15
C GLU A 67 8.19 -3.21 2.72
N GLN A 68 8.54 -2.02 2.23
CA GLN A 68 9.64 -1.22 2.78
C GLN A 68 9.34 -0.82 4.22
N MET A 69 8.12 -0.37 4.50
CA MET A 69 7.67 -0.03 5.85
C MET A 69 7.72 -1.25 6.78
N SER A 70 7.29 -2.42 6.30
CA SER A 70 7.38 -3.68 7.05
C SER A 70 8.82 -4.02 7.42
N ALA A 71 9.76 -3.86 6.50
CA ALA A 71 11.18 -4.10 6.77
C ALA A 71 11.73 -3.15 7.84
N ILE A 72 11.36 -1.88 7.79
CA ILE A 72 11.74 -0.89 8.81
C ILE A 72 11.14 -1.27 10.17
N ALA A 73 9.86 -1.67 10.19
CA ALA A 73 9.20 -2.12 11.43
C ALA A 73 9.90 -3.34 12.04
N ASP A 74 10.34 -4.29 11.22
CA ASP A 74 11.10 -5.46 11.69
C ASP A 74 12.44 -5.06 12.30
N GLY A 75 13.14 -4.10 11.70
CA GLY A 75 14.38 -3.54 12.24
C GLY A 75 14.17 -2.87 13.60
N LEU A 76 13.12 -2.06 13.72
CA LEU A 76 12.74 -1.40 14.97
C LEU A 76 12.33 -2.41 16.05
N LYS A 77 11.60 -3.46 15.69
CA LYS A 77 11.24 -4.54 16.62
C LYS A 77 12.49 -5.21 17.21
N ARG A 78 13.48 -5.52 16.38
CA ARG A 78 14.75 -6.09 16.84
C ARG A 78 15.49 -5.15 17.79
N GLN A 79 15.51 -3.87 17.48
CA GLN A 79 16.11 -2.85 18.34
C GLN A 79 15.40 -2.78 19.68
N LYS A 80 14.08 -2.77 19.72
CA LYS A 80 13.31 -2.73 20.97
C LYS A 80 13.46 -4.02 21.78
N LYS A 81 13.57 -5.16 21.12
CA LYS A 81 13.86 -6.44 21.78
C LYS A 81 15.23 -6.42 22.47
N ALA A 82 16.25 -5.87 21.80
CA ALA A 82 17.57 -5.69 22.38
C ALA A 82 17.55 -4.73 23.59
N GLU A 83 16.79 -3.63 23.49
CA GLU A 83 16.61 -2.70 24.61
C GLU A 83 15.93 -3.36 25.80
N MET A 84 14.92 -4.21 25.60
CA MET A 84 14.28 -4.96 26.67
C MET A 84 15.24 -5.91 27.38
N ALA A 85 16.15 -6.52 26.64
CA ALA A 85 17.14 -7.44 27.20
C ALA A 85 18.21 -6.70 28.03
N SER A 86 18.52 -5.44 27.71
CA SER A 86 19.59 -4.65 28.36
C SER A 86 19.09 -3.71 29.46
N ARG A 87 17.78 -3.51 29.59
CA ARG A 87 17.19 -2.56 30.52
C ARG A 87 16.33 -3.27 31.58
N SER A 88 16.06 -2.56 32.67
CA SER A 88 15.24 -3.06 33.78
C SER A 88 14.25 -1.97 34.26
N GLY A 89 13.24 -2.38 35.05
CA GLY A 89 12.26 -1.47 35.63
C GLY A 89 11.37 -0.78 34.59
N GLU A 90 11.16 0.52 34.75
CA GLU A 90 10.28 1.31 33.89
C GLU A 90 10.80 1.41 32.45
N GLU A 91 12.12 1.50 32.26
CA GLU A 91 12.72 1.55 30.92
C GLU A 91 12.43 0.26 30.13
N LYS A 92 12.46 -0.88 30.79
CA LYS A 92 12.10 -2.16 30.18
C LYS A 92 10.61 -2.20 29.83
N ALA A 93 9.74 -1.68 30.69
CA ALA A 93 8.31 -1.62 30.44
C ALA A 93 7.98 -0.73 29.24
N VAL A 94 8.64 0.43 29.12
CA VAL A 94 8.49 1.33 27.97
C VAL A 94 8.94 0.65 26.68
N ALA A 95 10.09 -0.02 26.70
CA ALA A 95 10.59 -0.75 25.54
C ALA A 95 9.65 -1.90 25.11
N ARG A 96 9.07 -2.61 26.08
CA ARG A 96 8.08 -3.67 25.82
C ARG A 96 6.81 -3.10 25.17
N GLN A 97 6.30 -2.00 25.68
CA GLN A 97 5.13 -1.32 25.11
C GLN A 97 5.39 -0.92 23.65
N ALA A 98 6.54 -0.32 23.37
CA ALA A 98 6.93 0.06 22.03
C ALA A 98 7.09 -1.17 21.11
N TYR A 99 7.62 -2.27 21.62
CA TYR A 99 7.75 -3.52 20.89
C TYR A 99 6.39 -4.12 20.52
N GLU A 100 5.46 -4.16 21.47
CA GLU A 100 4.10 -4.67 21.24
C GLU A 100 3.35 -3.81 20.23
N ASP A 101 3.49 -2.48 20.33
CA ASP A 101 2.92 -1.53 19.37
C ASP A 101 3.43 -1.78 17.94
N LEU A 102 4.73 -2.03 17.79
CA LEU A 102 5.34 -2.35 16.49
C LEU A 102 4.87 -3.70 15.94
N ILE A 103 4.60 -4.68 16.81
CA ILE A 103 4.00 -5.96 16.38
C ILE A 103 2.60 -5.72 15.80
N ASP A 104 1.77 -4.94 16.46
CA ASP A 104 0.42 -4.64 16.00
C ASP A 104 0.43 -3.86 14.68
N LYS A 105 1.32 -2.88 14.56
CA LYS A 105 1.53 -2.14 13.31
C LYS A 105 2.02 -3.04 12.18
N GLY A 106 2.95 -3.93 12.47
CA GLY A 106 3.43 -4.93 11.52
C GLY A 106 2.32 -5.84 10.99
N LYS A 107 1.44 -6.30 11.87
CA LYS A 107 0.27 -7.10 11.48
C LYS A 107 -0.69 -6.31 10.57
N ALA A 108 -0.92 -5.04 10.88
CA ALA A 108 -1.75 -4.17 10.06
C ALA A 108 -1.16 -3.96 8.66
N ILE A 109 0.16 -3.74 8.57
CA ILE A 109 0.87 -3.62 7.30
C ILE A 109 0.75 -4.91 6.49
N ASP A 110 1.01 -6.06 7.09
CA ASP A 110 0.91 -7.35 6.41
C ASP A 110 -0.51 -7.64 5.92
N GLY A 111 -1.51 -7.29 6.71
CA GLY A 111 -2.92 -7.38 6.33
C GLY A 111 -3.24 -6.49 5.13
N ALA A 112 -2.73 -5.27 5.10
CA ALA A 112 -2.91 -4.34 3.99
C ALA A 112 -2.23 -4.86 2.70
N ILE A 113 -1.03 -5.40 2.80
CA ILE A 113 -0.31 -6.01 1.67
C ILE A 113 -1.13 -7.17 1.09
N LYS A 114 -1.63 -8.07 1.94
CA LYS A 114 -2.47 -9.20 1.50
C LYS A 114 -3.75 -8.75 0.83
N ALA A 115 -4.43 -7.75 1.38
CA ALA A 115 -5.65 -7.22 0.79
C ALA A 115 -5.40 -6.61 -0.60
N LEU A 116 -4.32 -5.85 -0.75
CA LEU A 116 -3.92 -5.28 -2.04
C LEU A 116 -3.52 -6.35 -3.05
N ASP A 117 -2.79 -7.37 -2.61
CA ASP A 117 -2.40 -8.48 -3.49
C ASP A 117 -3.63 -9.25 -4.00
N MET A 118 -4.61 -9.50 -3.14
CA MET A 118 -5.86 -10.15 -3.53
C MET A 118 -6.65 -9.30 -4.53
N GLN A 119 -6.76 -8.00 -4.31
CA GLN A 119 -7.41 -7.07 -5.23
C GLN A 119 -6.68 -7.01 -6.57
N HIS A 120 -5.36 -6.92 -6.55
CA HIS A 120 -4.53 -6.90 -7.76
C HIS A 120 -4.74 -8.15 -8.60
N ARG A 121 -4.73 -9.32 -7.98
CA ARG A 121 -4.97 -10.60 -8.66
C ARG A 121 -6.37 -10.68 -9.24
N SER A 122 -7.38 -10.21 -8.50
CA SER A 122 -8.76 -10.18 -8.95
C SER A 122 -8.93 -9.29 -10.18
N ILE A 123 -8.35 -8.10 -10.17
CA ILE A 123 -8.37 -7.16 -11.30
C ILE A 123 -7.66 -7.77 -12.50
N ASN A 124 -6.49 -8.36 -12.29
CA ASN A 124 -5.72 -8.99 -13.37
C ASN A 124 -6.49 -10.13 -14.04
N LYS A 125 -7.11 -10.99 -13.24
CA LYS A 125 -7.96 -12.08 -13.73
C LYS A 125 -9.12 -11.54 -14.56
N SER A 126 -9.78 -10.52 -14.06
CA SER A 126 -10.92 -9.89 -14.72
C SER A 126 -10.53 -9.20 -16.03
N LEU A 127 -9.39 -8.51 -16.02
CA LEU A 127 -8.85 -7.88 -17.22
C LEU A 127 -8.52 -8.91 -18.30
N ASN A 128 -7.93 -10.05 -17.91
CA ASN A 128 -7.61 -11.13 -18.85
C ASN A 128 -8.87 -11.72 -19.48
N VAL A 129 -9.92 -11.96 -18.70
CA VAL A 129 -11.22 -12.44 -19.19
C VAL A 129 -11.81 -11.44 -20.18
N TRP A 130 -11.79 -10.15 -19.84
CA TRP A 130 -12.30 -9.10 -20.72
C TRP A 130 -11.54 -9.01 -22.04
N LEU A 131 -10.20 -9.11 -21.99
CA LEU A 131 -9.36 -9.13 -23.19
C LEU A 131 -9.64 -10.35 -24.07
N GLU A 132 -9.83 -11.53 -23.48
CA GLU A 132 -10.19 -12.75 -24.21
C GLU A 132 -11.55 -12.60 -24.91
N LEU A 133 -12.55 -12.09 -24.21
CA LEU A 133 -13.89 -11.86 -24.78
C LEU A 133 -13.81 -10.85 -25.94
N ARG A 134 -13.04 -9.80 -25.84
CA ARG A 134 -12.84 -8.85 -26.93
C ARG A 134 -12.13 -9.46 -28.12
N ARG A 135 -11.14 -10.26 -27.85
CA ARG A 135 -10.41 -10.99 -28.90
C ARG A 135 -11.35 -11.94 -29.66
N ASP A 136 -12.19 -12.68 -28.95
CA ASP A 136 -13.16 -13.59 -29.56
C ASP A 136 -14.18 -12.84 -30.41
N GLN A 137 -14.69 -11.70 -29.94
CA GLN A 137 -15.57 -10.84 -30.73
C GLN A 137 -14.89 -10.33 -32.00
N TYR A 138 -13.65 -9.86 -31.87
CA TYR A 138 -12.89 -9.38 -33.02
C TYR A 138 -12.67 -10.50 -34.07
N MET A 139 -12.33 -11.70 -33.64
CA MET A 139 -12.15 -12.85 -34.51
C MET A 139 -13.48 -13.26 -35.17
N THR A 140 -14.59 -13.25 -34.45
CA THR A 140 -15.92 -13.55 -34.98
C THR A 140 -16.35 -12.53 -36.03
N ASP A 141 -16.15 -11.24 -35.77
CA ASP A 141 -16.47 -10.16 -36.69
C ASP A 141 -15.62 -10.23 -37.95
N SER A 142 -14.32 -10.52 -37.84
CA SER A 142 -13.43 -10.62 -38.99
C SER A 142 -13.73 -11.85 -39.89
N VAL A 143 -14.20 -12.96 -39.29
CA VAL A 143 -14.67 -14.13 -40.02
C VAL A 143 -15.99 -13.84 -40.74
N GLY A 144 -16.87 -13.03 -40.14
CA GLY A 144 -18.13 -12.58 -40.75
C GLY A 144 -17.92 -11.73 -42.01
N PHE A 145 -16.81 -11.04 -42.17
CA PHE A 145 -16.46 -10.23 -43.35
C PHE A 145 -15.84 -11.04 -44.50
N ARG A 146 -15.53 -12.29 -44.32
CA ARG A 146 -14.90 -13.14 -45.31
C ARG A 146 -15.89 -13.97 -46.15
N LYS A 147 -17.15 -13.66 -46.08
CA LYS A 147 -18.15 -14.31 -46.98
C LYS A 147 -18.17 -13.67 -48.34
#